data_ead2e71c5255b1220b6cc55a2b025842
#
_entry.id   ead2e71c5255b1220b6cc55a2b025842
#
_cell.length_a   1.000
_cell.length_b   1.000
_cell.length_c   1.000
_cell.angle_alpha   90.00
_cell.angle_beta   90.00
_cell.angle_gamma   90.00
#
_symmetry.space_group_name_H-M   'P 1'
#
loop_
_entity.id
_entity.type
_entity.pdbx_description
1 polymer ?
#
loop_
_entity_poly.entity_id
_entity_poly.type
_entity_poly.pdbx_seq_one_letter_code
_entity_poly.pdbx_strand_id
1 'polypeptide(L)'
;MKRNLKMFVALQIALALISFIIIVSSFGYSMHQEKLPKPLYIRDVKVSVGTNAPKSVTLPYNFKNLEPRTPVTVTARITVNNNDMFSVKTAYAPAKVYTDGMLIYELGKRETYPNFMLDPATEIFLIKPSVYNREVEFRMEFLSPATRSSMTVYPPMMAPFKSIFKEFVATYKIPFIFSIVQLAAGVFLAIVSLMMLFFEKKVSEIFFWLGMFSFVSGLWGFGECNLTALIIKNPTLLYLFAFIGLFTVCIPLIQLANVSIGFKNPKPLSLLSSFLTASAIIALILQFLGIYPLSSSMYAFHFMTICSLCILSLLTVYEAVKSDNLQAKRFVIPIVILTFASLIEVANYYFKFTYQFSSFFQDGVIIFILMMSFTIGFYIKDFAILRKQNESLAFEIGLMEIQIDEQRKYNELIARNEDVLKKQRHDLHHHLIAIRELAENGTEKLNDYLDTLSKNIPTAHISYCENKAVSAILSHYAGICKGEQIEFHAKLIVPEMSETSLNSDLAIIFGNLLENAIEACLKIDQEKRLIRISSDISYDMLIVTMDNSYDGNFLSVDGRFCSTKRHGFGIGLSSVQSVARKYYGDAKFEDKDGYFQSSVYMRIGSV
;
A
#
# COMPACT_ATOMS: atom_id res chain seq x y z
N MET A 1 -18.75 13.04 -1.53
CA MET A 1 -18.16 12.21 -2.61
C MET A 1 -17.54 10.89 -2.11
N LYS A 2 -16.61 10.89 -1.12
CA LYS A 2 -15.97 9.64 -0.61
C LYS A 2 -16.91 8.59 -0.01
N ARG A 3 -18.03 8.97 0.62
CA ARG A 3 -19.01 8.05 1.21
C ARG A 3 -19.81 7.31 0.13
N ASN A 4 -20.17 7.97 -0.95
CA ASN A 4 -20.90 7.37 -2.08
C ASN A 4 -20.02 6.39 -2.88
N LEU A 5 -18.73 6.68 -3.02
CA LEU A 5 -17.78 5.77 -3.67
C LEU A 5 -17.59 4.47 -2.88
N LYS A 6 -17.48 4.54 -1.54
CA LYS A 6 -17.39 3.35 -0.68
C LYS A 6 -18.65 2.49 -0.76
N MET A 7 -19.82 3.12 -0.77
CA MET A 7 -21.10 2.41 -0.90
C MET A 7 -21.22 1.77 -2.29
N PHE A 8 -20.79 2.44 -3.36
CA PHE A 8 -20.78 1.90 -4.72
C PHE A 8 -19.86 0.69 -4.87
N VAL A 9 -18.64 0.76 -4.34
CA VAL A 9 -17.69 -0.37 -4.35
C VAL A 9 -18.23 -1.55 -3.54
N ALA A 10 -18.80 -1.31 -2.35
CA ALA A 10 -19.43 -2.35 -1.54
C ALA A 10 -20.60 -3.02 -2.27
N LEU A 11 -21.41 -2.23 -2.99
CA LEU A 11 -22.52 -2.74 -3.81
C LEU A 11 -22.03 -3.60 -4.97
N GLN A 12 -20.96 -3.20 -5.65
CA GLN A 12 -20.36 -3.98 -6.73
C GLN A 12 -19.78 -5.31 -6.23
N ILE A 13 -19.09 -5.31 -5.08
CA ILE A 13 -18.59 -6.53 -4.45
C ILE A 13 -19.74 -7.45 -4.05
N ALA A 14 -20.81 -6.90 -3.44
CA ALA A 14 -21.99 -7.67 -3.10
C ALA A 14 -22.67 -8.26 -4.34
N LEU A 15 -22.78 -7.48 -5.42
CA LEU A 15 -23.35 -7.95 -6.69
C LEU A 15 -22.51 -9.08 -7.32
N ALA A 16 -21.18 -8.94 -7.30
CA ALA A 16 -20.25 -9.97 -7.78
C ALA A 16 -20.38 -11.27 -6.95
N LEU A 17 -20.45 -11.16 -5.61
CA LEU A 17 -20.67 -12.29 -4.71
C LEU A 17 -22.02 -12.96 -4.93
N ILE A 18 -23.10 -12.19 -5.08
CA ILE A 18 -24.44 -12.71 -5.37
C ILE A 18 -24.46 -13.41 -6.73
N SER A 19 -23.86 -12.79 -7.76
CA SER A 19 -23.74 -13.40 -9.08
C SER A 19 -22.96 -14.70 -9.05
N PHE A 20 -21.85 -14.75 -8.30
CA PHE A 20 -21.08 -15.97 -8.10
C PHE A 20 -21.89 -17.06 -7.39
N ILE A 21 -22.61 -16.72 -6.31
CA ILE A 21 -23.49 -17.65 -5.58
C ILE A 21 -24.61 -18.17 -6.51
N ILE A 22 -25.22 -17.32 -7.34
CA ILE A 22 -26.27 -17.71 -8.29
C ILE A 22 -25.69 -18.68 -9.34
N ILE A 23 -24.51 -18.41 -9.90
CA ILE A 23 -23.83 -19.30 -10.86
C ILE A 23 -23.55 -20.66 -10.24
N VAL A 24 -22.98 -20.69 -9.03
CA VAL A 24 -22.67 -21.93 -8.33
C VAL A 24 -23.93 -22.71 -7.95
N SER A 25 -24.99 -22.01 -7.50
CA SER A 25 -26.25 -22.64 -7.13
C SER A 25 -27.01 -23.15 -8.37
N SER A 26 -27.00 -22.40 -9.50
CA SER A 26 -27.64 -22.83 -10.74
C SER A 26 -26.94 -24.04 -11.35
N PHE A 27 -25.61 -24.10 -11.26
CA PHE A 27 -24.84 -25.28 -11.67
C PHE A 27 -25.20 -26.50 -10.80
N GLY A 28 -25.30 -26.32 -9.49
CA GLY A 28 -25.75 -27.36 -8.55
C GLY A 28 -27.19 -27.80 -8.78
N TYR A 29 -28.10 -26.86 -9.07
CA TYR A 29 -29.51 -27.13 -9.32
C TYR A 29 -29.73 -27.93 -10.62
N SER A 30 -29.05 -27.56 -11.71
CA SER A 30 -29.13 -28.28 -12.99
C SER A 30 -28.70 -29.75 -12.86
N MET A 31 -27.70 -30.01 -12.00
CA MET A 31 -27.21 -31.37 -11.75
C MET A 31 -28.09 -32.19 -10.82
N HIS A 32 -28.98 -31.56 -10.05
CA HIS A 32 -29.84 -32.25 -9.03
C HIS A 32 -31.15 -32.79 -9.62
N GLN A 33 -31.65 -32.23 -10.71
CA GLN A 33 -32.93 -32.63 -11.32
C GLN A 33 -32.88 -33.95 -12.07
N GLU A 34 -31.73 -34.37 -12.60
CA GLU A 34 -31.61 -35.67 -13.25
C GLU A 34 -31.46 -36.81 -12.22
N LYS A 35 -32.38 -37.74 -12.17
CA LYS A 35 -32.22 -39.02 -11.42
C LYS A 35 -31.22 -39.93 -12.14
N LEU A 36 -29.92 -39.55 -12.02
CA LEU A 36 -28.87 -40.36 -12.58
C LEU A 36 -28.56 -41.57 -11.69
N PRO A 37 -28.20 -42.73 -12.26
CA PRO A 37 -27.79 -43.91 -11.49
C PRO A 37 -26.56 -43.56 -10.66
N LYS A 38 -26.48 -44.07 -9.43
CA LYS A 38 -25.31 -43.90 -8.57
C LYS A 38 -24.12 -44.67 -9.16
N PRO A 39 -22.89 -44.10 -9.15
CA PRO A 39 -21.71 -44.83 -9.58
C PRO A 39 -21.47 -46.06 -8.70
N LEU A 40 -21.15 -47.18 -9.31
CA LEU A 40 -20.71 -48.40 -8.64
C LEU A 40 -19.21 -48.30 -8.41
N TYR A 41 -18.78 -48.37 -7.15
CA TYR A 41 -17.37 -48.47 -6.78
C TYR A 41 -16.99 -49.95 -6.69
N ILE A 42 -16.00 -50.38 -7.51
CA ILE A 42 -15.48 -51.73 -7.51
C ILE A 42 -14.48 -51.85 -6.34
N ARG A 43 -14.99 -52.26 -5.17
CA ARG A 43 -14.20 -52.31 -3.93
C ARG A 43 -13.64 -53.69 -3.62
N ASP A 44 -14.45 -54.71 -3.76
CA ASP A 44 -14.05 -56.11 -3.43
C ASP A 44 -13.42 -56.74 -4.66
N VAL A 45 -12.12 -56.96 -4.58
CA VAL A 45 -11.30 -57.37 -5.70
C VAL A 45 -10.34 -58.49 -5.28
N LYS A 46 -9.90 -59.28 -6.23
CA LYS A 46 -8.78 -60.21 -6.03
C LYS A 46 -7.49 -59.55 -6.52
N VAL A 47 -6.47 -59.57 -5.68
CA VAL A 47 -5.18 -58.94 -6.00
C VAL A 47 -4.06 -59.97 -5.91
N SER A 48 -3.21 -60.01 -6.93
CA SER A 48 -1.93 -60.70 -6.93
C SER A 48 -0.76 -59.72 -7.00
N VAL A 49 0.28 -59.96 -6.22
CA VAL A 49 1.52 -59.15 -6.21
C VAL A 49 2.67 -60.04 -6.67
N GLY A 50 3.28 -59.66 -7.77
CA GLY A 50 4.30 -60.51 -8.43
C GLY A 50 3.72 -61.86 -8.85
N THR A 51 4.32 -62.93 -8.41
CA THR A 51 3.91 -64.31 -8.65
C THR A 51 3.04 -64.92 -7.55
N ASN A 52 2.68 -64.12 -6.53
CA ASN A 52 1.91 -64.61 -5.38
C ASN A 52 0.46 -64.94 -5.77
N ALA A 53 -0.13 -65.94 -5.06
CA ALA A 53 -1.52 -66.29 -5.25
C ALA A 53 -2.48 -65.12 -4.99
N PRO A 54 -3.58 -65.00 -5.75
CA PRO A 54 -4.57 -63.90 -5.56
C PRO A 54 -5.18 -63.93 -4.17
N LYS A 55 -5.26 -62.74 -3.52
CA LYS A 55 -5.92 -62.55 -2.23
C LYS A 55 -7.12 -61.59 -2.42
N SER A 56 -8.20 -61.84 -1.70
CA SER A 56 -9.31 -60.90 -1.65
C SER A 56 -8.93 -59.66 -0.82
N VAL A 57 -9.14 -58.48 -1.39
CA VAL A 57 -8.79 -57.18 -0.79
C VAL A 57 -9.93 -56.18 -1.06
N THR A 58 -10.23 -55.32 -0.09
CA THR A 58 -11.17 -54.22 -0.28
C THR A 58 -10.42 -52.95 -0.59
N LEU A 59 -10.73 -52.31 -1.72
CA LEU A 59 -10.14 -51.04 -2.16
C LEU A 59 -10.87 -49.83 -1.48
N PRO A 60 -10.13 -48.74 -1.20
CA PRO A 60 -8.74 -48.45 -1.54
C PRO A 60 -7.77 -49.22 -0.62
N TYR A 61 -6.71 -49.74 -1.18
CA TYR A 61 -5.71 -50.51 -0.45
C TYR A 61 -4.29 -49.99 -0.71
N ASN A 62 -3.50 -49.85 0.37
CA ASN A 62 -2.12 -49.41 0.28
C ASN A 62 -1.15 -50.57 0.43
N PHE A 63 -0.56 -50.95 -0.66
CA PHE A 63 0.51 -51.96 -0.67
C PHE A 63 1.80 -51.32 -0.14
N LYS A 64 2.45 -51.99 0.81
CA LYS A 64 3.71 -51.56 1.44
C LYS A 64 4.81 -52.55 1.09
N ASN A 65 6.07 -52.11 1.19
CA ASN A 65 7.27 -52.95 0.97
C ASN A 65 7.27 -53.62 -0.42
N LEU A 66 6.81 -52.90 -1.44
CA LEU A 66 6.92 -53.37 -2.82
C LEU A 66 8.34 -53.12 -3.33
N GLU A 67 8.89 -54.10 -4.02
CA GLU A 67 10.09 -53.86 -4.83
C GLU A 67 9.76 -53.00 -6.04
N PRO A 68 10.70 -52.20 -6.56
CA PRO A 68 10.53 -51.44 -7.77
C PRO A 68 10.08 -52.30 -8.95
N ARG A 69 9.11 -51.78 -9.73
CA ARG A 69 8.61 -52.46 -10.94
C ARG A 69 7.95 -53.83 -10.70
N THR A 70 7.51 -54.11 -9.49
CA THR A 70 6.73 -55.32 -9.18
C THR A 70 5.33 -55.21 -9.79
N PRO A 71 4.85 -56.17 -10.57
CA PRO A 71 3.51 -56.18 -11.10
C PRO A 71 2.45 -56.42 -9.98
N VAL A 72 1.43 -55.61 -9.98
CA VAL A 72 0.25 -55.74 -9.08
C VAL A 72 -0.97 -55.87 -9.97
N THR A 73 -1.59 -57.02 -9.97
CA THR A 73 -2.78 -57.31 -10.78
C THR A 73 -4.01 -57.33 -9.91
N VAL A 74 -5.00 -56.58 -10.32
CA VAL A 74 -6.30 -56.44 -9.65
C VAL A 74 -7.37 -56.98 -10.58
N THR A 75 -8.18 -57.92 -10.12
CA THR A 75 -9.25 -58.53 -10.92
C THR A 75 -10.60 -58.49 -10.20
N ALA A 76 -11.64 -58.24 -10.95
CA ALA A 76 -13.02 -58.27 -10.48
C ALA A 76 -13.95 -58.76 -11.60
N ARG A 77 -15.06 -59.41 -11.24
CA ARG A 77 -16.15 -59.71 -12.15
C ARG A 77 -17.25 -58.72 -11.93
N ILE A 78 -17.74 -58.07 -12.98
CA ILE A 78 -18.71 -56.98 -12.91
C ILE A 78 -19.65 -57.00 -14.10
N THR A 79 -20.90 -56.65 -13.87
CA THR A 79 -21.88 -56.49 -14.94
C THR A 79 -21.84 -55.07 -15.46
N VAL A 80 -21.56 -54.92 -16.74
CA VAL A 80 -21.48 -53.64 -17.44
C VAL A 80 -22.80 -53.35 -18.15
N ASN A 81 -23.43 -52.21 -17.86
CA ASN A 81 -24.67 -51.78 -18.51
C ASN A 81 -24.40 -50.90 -19.71
N ASN A 82 -25.46 -50.61 -20.50
CA ASN A 82 -25.36 -49.64 -21.59
C ASN A 82 -24.91 -48.28 -21.11
N ASN A 83 -23.99 -47.65 -21.85
CA ASN A 83 -23.40 -46.32 -21.59
C ASN A 83 -22.50 -46.26 -20.35
N ASP A 84 -22.25 -47.35 -19.64
CA ASP A 84 -21.28 -47.35 -18.55
C ASP A 84 -19.86 -47.07 -19.07
N MET A 85 -19.11 -46.36 -18.26
CA MET A 85 -17.67 -46.10 -18.43
C MET A 85 -16.97 -46.43 -17.14
N PHE A 86 -15.71 -46.79 -17.25
CA PHE A 86 -14.81 -46.96 -16.11
C PHE A 86 -14.08 -45.63 -15.85
N SER A 87 -14.08 -45.17 -14.63
CA SER A 87 -13.16 -44.15 -14.15
C SER A 87 -12.10 -44.80 -13.29
N VAL A 88 -10.85 -44.71 -13.72
CA VAL A 88 -9.70 -45.31 -13.02
C VAL A 88 -8.76 -44.17 -12.61
N LYS A 89 -8.30 -44.24 -11.37
CA LYS A 89 -7.28 -43.35 -10.83
C LYS A 89 -6.00 -44.14 -10.60
N THR A 90 -4.91 -43.66 -11.19
CA THR A 90 -3.55 -44.14 -10.91
C THR A 90 -2.81 -43.21 -9.97
N ALA A 91 -1.77 -43.65 -9.33
CA ALA A 91 -0.92 -42.83 -8.47
C ALA A 91 0.55 -43.23 -8.70
N TYR A 92 1.21 -42.46 -9.57
CA TYR A 92 2.62 -42.61 -9.89
C TYR A 92 3.03 -44.04 -10.32
N ALA A 93 2.14 -44.72 -11.02
CA ALA A 93 2.35 -46.10 -11.44
C ALA A 93 1.85 -46.29 -12.87
N PRO A 94 2.62 -46.92 -13.77
CA PRO A 94 2.13 -47.41 -15.04
C PRO A 94 0.97 -48.38 -14.82
N ALA A 95 -0.04 -48.31 -15.67
CA ALA A 95 -1.25 -49.12 -15.56
C ALA A 95 -1.73 -49.62 -16.91
N LYS A 96 -2.21 -50.85 -16.97
CA LYS A 96 -2.93 -51.43 -18.10
C LYS A 96 -4.30 -51.89 -17.61
N VAL A 97 -5.33 -51.64 -18.41
CA VAL A 97 -6.70 -52.05 -18.09
C VAL A 97 -7.23 -52.96 -19.19
N TYR A 98 -7.81 -54.06 -18.78
CA TYR A 98 -8.35 -55.09 -19.67
C TYR A 98 -9.81 -55.37 -19.31
N THR A 99 -10.59 -55.72 -20.31
CA THR A 99 -11.90 -56.36 -20.17
C THR A 99 -11.92 -57.65 -20.98
N ASP A 100 -12.24 -58.79 -20.34
CA ASP A 100 -12.22 -60.14 -20.95
C ASP A 100 -10.91 -60.44 -21.70
N GLY A 101 -9.77 -60.05 -21.14
CA GLY A 101 -8.46 -60.22 -21.73
C GLY A 101 -8.07 -59.21 -22.83
N MET A 102 -9.00 -58.40 -23.32
CA MET A 102 -8.73 -57.35 -24.30
C MET A 102 -8.17 -56.10 -23.61
N LEU A 103 -7.01 -55.59 -24.05
CA LEU A 103 -6.44 -54.31 -23.57
C LEU A 103 -7.30 -53.15 -24.06
N ILE A 104 -7.89 -52.42 -23.14
CA ILE A 104 -8.75 -51.23 -23.43
C ILE A 104 -8.07 -49.90 -23.13
N TYR A 105 -7.03 -49.92 -22.26
CA TYR A 105 -6.27 -48.71 -21.93
C TYR A 105 -4.88 -49.07 -21.41
N GLU A 106 -3.90 -48.23 -21.77
CA GLU A 106 -2.52 -48.35 -21.29
C GLU A 106 -1.98 -46.98 -20.96
N LEU A 107 -1.56 -46.78 -19.69
CA LEU A 107 -0.89 -45.60 -19.17
C LEU A 107 0.56 -45.91 -18.85
N GLY A 108 1.44 -44.93 -19.11
CA GLY A 108 2.81 -44.97 -18.66
C GLY A 108 3.74 -45.70 -19.63
N LYS A 109 3.37 -45.69 -20.93
CA LYS A 109 4.38 -45.90 -21.97
C LYS A 109 5.43 -44.80 -21.85
N ARG A 110 6.70 -45.16 -21.93
CA ARG A 110 7.81 -44.21 -21.73
C ARG A 110 7.71 -42.96 -22.62
N GLU A 111 7.11 -43.11 -23.77
CA GLU A 111 6.91 -42.03 -24.76
C GLU A 111 5.80 -41.04 -24.39
N THR A 112 4.94 -41.38 -23.43
CA THR A 112 3.75 -40.56 -23.08
C THR A 112 3.99 -39.54 -21.98
N TYR A 113 5.15 -39.56 -21.33
CA TYR A 113 5.51 -38.62 -20.28
C TYR A 113 6.96 -38.14 -20.40
N PRO A 114 7.30 -36.94 -19.87
CA PRO A 114 8.62 -36.35 -20.07
C PRO A 114 9.79 -37.21 -19.53
N ASN A 115 10.95 -37.10 -20.18
CA ASN A 115 12.16 -37.87 -19.81
C ASN A 115 12.67 -37.57 -18.40
N PHE A 116 12.35 -36.42 -17.83
CA PHE A 116 12.71 -36.05 -16.47
C PHE A 116 11.85 -36.75 -15.39
N MET A 117 10.81 -37.48 -15.77
CA MET A 117 9.99 -38.27 -14.85
C MET A 117 10.37 -39.75 -14.89
N LEU A 118 10.56 -40.37 -13.74
CA LEU A 118 10.85 -41.79 -13.60
C LEU A 118 9.60 -42.68 -13.68
N ASP A 119 8.48 -42.11 -13.21
CA ASP A 119 7.15 -42.72 -13.21
C ASP A 119 6.13 -41.71 -13.78
N PRO A 120 5.03 -42.20 -14.40
CA PRO A 120 3.97 -41.29 -14.85
C PRO A 120 3.32 -40.57 -13.66
N ALA A 121 2.81 -39.33 -13.88
CA ALA A 121 2.06 -38.60 -12.87
C ALA A 121 0.73 -39.32 -12.54
N THR A 122 0.11 -38.91 -11.43
CA THR A 122 -1.26 -39.33 -11.10
C THR A 122 -2.22 -38.89 -12.20
N GLU A 123 -3.00 -39.84 -12.71
CA GLU A 123 -3.98 -39.57 -13.75
C GLU A 123 -5.33 -40.19 -13.40
N ILE A 124 -6.41 -39.51 -13.82
CA ILE A 124 -7.77 -40.01 -13.79
C ILE A 124 -8.25 -40.08 -15.23
N PHE A 125 -8.52 -41.26 -15.69
CA PHE A 125 -8.98 -41.46 -17.06
C PHE A 125 -10.31 -42.21 -17.12
N LEU A 126 -11.04 -41.95 -18.17
CA LEU A 126 -12.33 -42.52 -18.45
C LEU A 126 -12.22 -43.45 -19.63
N ILE A 127 -12.64 -44.71 -19.45
CA ILE A 127 -12.49 -45.76 -20.45
C ILE A 127 -13.88 -46.31 -20.79
N LYS A 128 -14.13 -46.51 -22.08
CA LYS A 128 -15.28 -47.28 -22.55
C LYS A 128 -14.97 -48.76 -22.46
N PRO A 129 -15.85 -49.59 -21.90
CA PRO A 129 -15.69 -51.03 -21.93
C PRO A 129 -15.76 -51.53 -23.39
N SER A 130 -15.17 -52.69 -23.60
CA SER A 130 -15.22 -53.34 -24.90
C SER A 130 -16.59 -53.95 -25.24
N VAL A 131 -17.35 -54.29 -24.22
CA VAL A 131 -18.66 -54.95 -24.32
C VAL A 131 -19.62 -54.46 -23.24
N TYR A 132 -20.93 -54.46 -23.55
CA TYR A 132 -21.99 -54.04 -22.67
C TYR A 132 -23.04 -55.12 -22.47
N ASN A 133 -23.88 -54.95 -21.43
CA ASN A 133 -25.02 -55.82 -21.05
C ASN A 133 -24.65 -57.25 -20.74
N ARG A 134 -23.44 -57.44 -20.19
CA ARG A 134 -23.01 -58.77 -19.68
C ARG A 134 -22.04 -58.62 -18.55
N GLU A 135 -21.80 -59.73 -17.88
CA GLU A 135 -20.71 -59.87 -16.92
C GLU A 135 -19.40 -59.95 -17.67
N VAL A 136 -18.41 -59.18 -17.23
CA VAL A 136 -17.05 -59.13 -17.81
C VAL A 136 -16.02 -59.30 -16.70
N GLU A 137 -14.87 -59.90 -17.05
CA GLU A 137 -13.71 -59.87 -16.20
C GLU A 137 -12.99 -58.54 -16.39
N PHE A 138 -13.03 -57.68 -15.37
CA PHE A 138 -12.29 -56.43 -15.31
C PHE A 138 -10.94 -56.68 -14.65
N ARG A 139 -9.83 -56.35 -15.34
CA ARG A 139 -8.48 -56.55 -14.85
C ARG A 139 -7.65 -55.28 -15.01
N MET A 140 -7.01 -54.84 -13.93
CA MET A 140 -6.01 -53.78 -13.94
C MET A 140 -4.65 -54.34 -13.57
N GLU A 141 -3.64 -54.02 -14.33
CA GLU A 141 -2.25 -54.35 -14.07
C GLU A 141 -1.45 -53.10 -13.81
N PHE A 142 -0.88 -52.97 -12.64
CA PHE A 142 0.00 -51.85 -12.25
C PHE A 142 1.45 -52.37 -12.15
N LEU A 143 2.39 -51.51 -12.50
CA LEU A 143 3.79 -51.68 -12.10
C LEU A 143 4.08 -50.79 -10.91
N SER A 144 4.62 -51.31 -9.82
CA SER A 144 4.97 -50.48 -8.66
C SER A 144 5.93 -49.36 -9.07
N PRO A 145 5.87 -48.19 -8.42
CA PRO A 145 6.76 -47.07 -8.73
C PRO A 145 8.24 -47.46 -8.64
N ALA A 146 9.08 -46.83 -9.47
CA ALA A 146 10.51 -47.08 -9.48
C ALA A 146 11.23 -46.62 -8.20
N THR A 147 10.68 -45.60 -7.54
CA THR A 147 11.34 -44.88 -6.43
C THR A 147 10.58 -44.97 -5.10
N ARG A 148 9.45 -45.67 -5.06
CA ARG A 148 8.63 -45.82 -3.85
C ARG A 148 8.36 -47.29 -3.56
N SER A 149 8.48 -47.66 -2.30
CA SER A 149 8.15 -49.00 -1.80
C SER A 149 6.66 -49.17 -1.47
N SER A 150 5.82 -48.18 -1.77
CA SER A 150 4.37 -48.25 -1.49
C SER A 150 3.56 -47.74 -2.66
N MET A 151 2.40 -48.34 -2.89
CA MET A 151 1.45 -47.96 -3.92
C MET A 151 0.02 -48.07 -3.39
N THR A 152 -0.80 -47.05 -3.61
CA THR A 152 -2.22 -47.11 -3.27
C THR A 152 -3.02 -47.37 -4.55
N VAL A 153 -3.81 -48.44 -4.53
CA VAL A 153 -4.79 -48.72 -5.57
C VAL A 153 -6.16 -48.19 -5.12
N TYR A 154 -6.75 -47.33 -5.93
CA TYR A 154 -8.07 -46.76 -5.69
C TYR A 154 -9.16 -47.61 -6.33
N PRO A 155 -10.40 -47.61 -5.75
CA PRO A 155 -11.52 -48.32 -6.35
C PRO A 155 -11.91 -47.66 -7.68
N PRO A 156 -11.93 -48.41 -8.79
CA PRO A 156 -12.53 -47.89 -10.00
C PRO A 156 -14.01 -47.60 -9.82
N MET A 157 -14.51 -46.57 -10.51
CA MET A 157 -15.94 -46.30 -10.59
C MET A 157 -16.47 -46.75 -11.93
N MET A 158 -17.69 -47.28 -11.94
CA MET A 158 -18.40 -47.65 -13.16
C MET A 158 -19.80 -46.99 -13.13
N ALA A 159 -20.09 -46.22 -14.15
CA ALA A 159 -21.39 -45.58 -14.39
C ALA A 159 -21.39 -44.86 -15.76
N PRO A 160 -22.54 -44.38 -16.25
CA PRO A 160 -22.58 -43.43 -17.35
C PRO A 160 -21.78 -42.16 -17.03
N PHE A 161 -21.17 -41.55 -18.06
CA PHE A 161 -20.32 -40.35 -17.91
C PHE A 161 -20.94 -39.27 -17.03
N LYS A 162 -22.21 -38.93 -17.26
CA LYS A 162 -22.93 -37.91 -16.48
C LYS A 162 -22.95 -38.23 -14.98
N SER A 163 -23.10 -39.49 -14.61
CA SER A 163 -23.11 -39.94 -13.20
C SER A 163 -21.73 -39.81 -12.57
N ILE A 164 -20.68 -40.24 -13.29
CA ILE A 164 -19.28 -40.10 -12.84
C ILE A 164 -18.95 -38.63 -12.64
N PHE A 165 -19.27 -37.77 -13.61
CA PHE A 165 -19.01 -36.32 -13.53
C PHE A 165 -19.75 -35.68 -12.37
N LYS A 166 -21.05 -36.03 -12.18
CA LYS A 166 -21.83 -35.55 -11.03
C LYS A 166 -21.19 -35.93 -9.69
N GLU A 167 -20.71 -37.15 -9.56
CA GLU A 167 -20.03 -37.62 -8.34
C GLU A 167 -18.72 -36.85 -8.09
N PHE A 168 -17.90 -36.62 -9.13
CA PHE A 168 -16.70 -35.80 -9.01
C PHE A 168 -17.02 -34.36 -8.59
N VAL A 169 -18.02 -33.75 -9.21
CA VAL A 169 -18.46 -32.39 -8.85
C VAL A 169 -18.99 -32.36 -7.40
N ALA A 170 -19.83 -33.32 -7.04
CA ALA A 170 -20.37 -33.39 -5.67
C ALA A 170 -19.27 -33.48 -4.61
N THR A 171 -18.24 -34.28 -4.90
CA THR A 171 -17.15 -34.57 -3.96
C THR A 171 -16.07 -33.49 -3.93
N TYR A 172 -15.70 -32.94 -5.10
CA TYR A 172 -14.50 -32.08 -5.22
C TYR A 172 -14.79 -30.62 -5.57
N LYS A 173 -16.08 -30.21 -5.67
CA LYS A 173 -16.45 -28.81 -5.99
C LYS A 173 -15.86 -27.79 -5.03
N ILE A 174 -15.88 -28.05 -3.72
CA ILE A 174 -15.40 -27.11 -2.71
C ILE A 174 -13.87 -26.92 -2.81
N PRO A 175 -13.03 -27.97 -2.77
CA PRO A 175 -11.60 -27.81 -2.98
C PRO A 175 -11.24 -27.14 -4.32
N PHE A 176 -11.97 -27.46 -5.39
CA PHE A 176 -11.79 -26.87 -6.71
C PHE A 176 -12.07 -25.35 -6.71
N ILE A 177 -13.23 -24.95 -6.17
CA ILE A 177 -13.61 -23.52 -6.05
C ILE A 177 -12.59 -22.79 -5.19
N PHE A 178 -12.20 -23.34 -4.05
CA PHE A 178 -11.23 -22.72 -3.16
C PHE A 178 -9.88 -22.50 -3.83
N SER A 179 -9.40 -23.48 -4.59
CA SER A 179 -8.15 -23.34 -5.34
C SER A 179 -8.21 -22.23 -6.38
N ILE A 180 -9.33 -22.14 -7.14
CA ILE A 180 -9.53 -21.06 -8.11
C ILE A 180 -9.62 -19.69 -7.43
N VAL A 181 -10.37 -19.58 -6.33
CA VAL A 181 -10.49 -18.33 -5.56
C VAL A 181 -9.12 -17.89 -5.02
N GLN A 182 -8.31 -18.82 -4.52
CA GLN A 182 -6.96 -18.53 -4.04
C GLN A 182 -6.02 -18.08 -5.16
N LEU A 183 -6.07 -18.72 -6.35
CA LEU A 183 -5.30 -18.29 -7.52
C LEU A 183 -5.71 -16.89 -7.97
N ALA A 184 -7.02 -16.64 -8.09
CA ALA A 184 -7.55 -15.34 -8.48
C ALA A 184 -7.21 -14.24 -7.45
N ALA A 185 -7.36 -14.54 -6.15
CA ALA A 185 -6.99 -13.63 -5.07
C ALA A 185 -5.47 -13.34 -5.09
N GLY A 186 -4.64 -14.33 -5.35
CA GLY A 186 -3.20 -14.18 -5.49
C GLY A 186 -2.84 -13.18 -6.60
N VAL A 187 -3.41 -13.35 -7.79
CA VAL A 187 -3.20 -12.42 -8.92
C VAL A 187 -3.73 -11.01 -8.58
N PHE A 188 -4.93 -10.92 -8.02
CA PHE A 188 -5.52 -9.63 -7.63
C PHE A 188 -4.65 -8.89 -6.61
N LEU A 189 -4.18 -9.56 -5.57
CA LEU A 189 -3.31 -8.96 -4.55
C LEU A 189 -1.95 -8.57 -5.13
N ALA A 190 -1.40 -9.31 -6.09
CA ALA A 190 -0.19 -8.92 -6.80
C ALA A 190 -0.38 -7.63 -7.62
N ILE A 191 -1.53 -7.46 -8.27
CA ILE A 191 -1.89 -6.21 -8.98
C ILE A 191 -2.03 -5.05 -7.97
N VAL A 192 -2.72 -5.26 -6.86
CA VAL A 192 -2.84 -4.25 -5.79
C VAL A 192 -1.47 -3.89 -5.23
N SER A 193 -0.59 -4.86 -5.03
CA SER A 193 0.80 -4.62 -4.61
C SER A 193 1.54 -3.71 -5.58
N LEU A 194 1.45 -3.98 -6.88
CA LEU A 194 2.08 -3.15 -7.92
C LEU A 194 1.57 -1.70 -7.89
N MET A 195 0.26 -1.51 -7.69
CA MET A 195 -0.32 -0.18 -7.54
C MET A 195 0.18 0.52 -6.26
N MET A 196 0.31 -0.23 -5.16
CA MET A 196 0.76 0.32 -3.87
C MET A 196 2.25 0.67 -3.83
N LEU A 197 3.08 0.16 -4.74
CA LEU A 197 4.51 0.53 -4.85
C LEU A 197 4.73 2.04 -4.98
N PHE A 198 3.81 2.74 -5.66
CA PHE A 198 3.88 4.20 -5.86
C PHE A 198 3.45 5.02 -4.64
N PHE A 199 2.77 4.39 -3.66
CA PHE A 199 2.23 5.07 -2.49
C PHE A 199 2.98 4.70 -1.21
N GLU A 200 3.22 3.42 -0.98
CA GLU A 200 3.82 2.92 0.25
C GLU A 200 4.45 1.54 0.06
N LYS A 201 5.78 1.49 0.05
CA LYS A 201 6.55 0.27 -0.21
C LYS A 201 6.21 -0.88 0.76
N LYS A 202 6.09 -0.59 2.07
CA LYS A 202 5.83 -1.63 3.07
C LYS A 202 4.45 -2.26 2.91
N VAL A 203 3.43 -1.46 2.60
CA VAL A 203 2.07 -1.96 2.30
C VAL A 203 2.08 -2.80 1.03
N SER A 204 2.79 -2.35 -0.01
CA SER A 204 2.99 -3.11 -1.25
C SER A 204 3.61 -4.48 -0.98
N GLU A 205 4.69 -4.56 -0.19
CA GLU A 205 5.35 -5.83 0.17
C GLU A 205 4.40 -6.79 0.91
N ILE A 206 3.55 -6.28 1.81
CA ILE A 206 2.54 -7.09 2.52
C ILE A 206 1.55 -7.70 1.53
N PHE A 207 1.00 -6.90 0.60
CA PHE A 207 0.09 -7.40 -0.43
C PHE A 207 0.77 -8.39 -1.38
N PHE A 208 2.01 -8.14 -1.74
CA PHE A 208 2.80 -9.05 -2.58
C PHE A 208 2.95 -10.43 -1.94
N TRP A 209 3.42 -10.48 -0.69
CA TRP A 209 3.67 -11.76 -0.03
C TRP A 209 2.37 -12.49 0.33
N LEU A 210 1.29 -11.77 0.70
CA LEU A 210 -0.02 -12.37 0.89
C LEU A 210 -0.58 -12.93 -0.43
N GLY A 211 -0.42 -12.18 -1.51
CA GLY A 211 -0.80 -12.61 -2.86
C GLY A 211 -0.02 -13.84 -3.32
N MET A 212 1.30 -13.85 -3.13
CA MET A 212 2.16 -15.02 -3.43
C MET A 212 1.79 -16.24 -2.59
N PHE A 213 1.50 -16.06 -1.30
CA PHE A 213 1.03 -17.15 -0.44
C PHE A 213 -0.30 -17.71 -0.92
N SER A 214 -1.27 -16.86 -1.25
CA SER A 214 -2.56 -17.26 -1.80
C SER A 214 -2.39 -17.99 -3.13
N PHE A 215 -1.57 -17.46 -4.04
CA PHE A 215 -1.35 -18.04 -5.36
C PHE A 215 -0.70 -19.42 -5.27
N VAL A 216 0.37 -19.55 -4.49
CA VAL A 216 1.12 -20.81 -4.34
C VAL A 216 0.29 -21.89 -3.66
N SER A 217 -0.50 -21.52 -2.62
CA SER A 217 -1.40 -22.48 -1.97
C SER A 217 -2.55 -22.89 -2.91
N GLY A 218 -3.09 -21.96 -3.69
CA GLY A 218 -4.07 -22.23 -4.74
C GLY A 218 -3.52 -23.16 -5.83
N LEU A 219 -2.25 -22.95 -6.21
CA LEU A 219 -1.57 -23.79 -7.20
C LEU A 219 -1.44 -25.25 -6.71
N TRP A 220 -1.06 -25.43 -5.44
CA TRP A 220 -1.01 -26.75 -4.81
C TRP A 220 -2.39 -27.42 -4.83
N GLY A 221 -3.41 -26.75 -4.31
CA GLY A 221 -4.75 -27.30 -4.26
C GLY A 221 -5.35 -27.60 -5.63
N PHE A 222 -5.06 -26.75 -6.62
CA PHE A 222 -5.50 -26.95 -8.00
C PHE A 222 -4.84 -28.17 -8.64
N GLY A 223 -3.54 -28.39 -8.38
CA GLY A 223 -2.78 -29.55 -8.85
C GLY A 223 -3.22 -30.88 -8.22
N GLU A 224 -3.62 -30.87 -6.94
CA GLU A 224 -4.07 -32.07 -6.21
C GLU A 224 -5.55 -32.40 -6.43
N CYS A 225 -6.35 -31.47 -6.92
CA CYS A 225 -7.79 -31.65 -7.04
C CYS A 225 -8.16 -32.62 -8.17
N ASN A 226 -8.86 -33.71 -7.84
CA ASN A 226 -9.29 -34.71 -8.82
C ASN A 226 -10.24 -34.16 -9.88
N LEU A 227 -11.04 -33.11 -9.56
CA LEU A 227 -11.88 -32.44 -10.55
C LEU A 227 -11.07 -31.70 -11.59
N THR A 228 -9.95 -31.09 -11.19
CA THR A 228 -9.00 -30.48 -12.12
C THR A 228 -8.39 -31.51 -13.07
N ALA A 229 -8.02 -32.68 -12.56
CA ALA A 229 -7.46 -33.77 -13.36
C ALA A 229 -8.46 -34.30 -14.41
N LEU A 230 -9.76 -34.20 -14.13
CA LEU A 230 -10.80 -34.59 -15.09
C LEU A 230 -10.96 -33.55 -16.23
N ILE A 231 -10.71 -32.27 -15.92
CA ILE A 231 -10.88 -31.15 -16.86
C ILE A 231 -9.59 -30.93 -17.68
N ILE A 232 -8.44 -30.90 -17.01
CA ILE A 232 -7.12 -30.67 -17.62
C ILE A 232 -6.44 -31.99 -17.88
N LYS A 233 -6.40 -32.39 -19.15
CA LYS A 233 -5.77 -33.64 -19.60
C LYS A 233 -4.24 -33.51 -19.74
N ASN A 234 -3.59 -32.92 -18.74
CA ASN A 234 -2.13 -32.83 -18.68
C ASN A 234 -1.65 -33.19 -17.27
N PRO A 235 -1.48 -34.47 -16.96
CA PRO A 235 -1.12 -34.91 -15.62
C PRO A 235 0.26 -34.42 -15.19
N THR A 236 1.21 -34.24 -16.11
CA THR A 236 2.53 -33.68 -15.81
C THR A 236 2.46 -32.24 -15.30
N LEU A 237 1.61 -31.41 -15.93
CA LEU A 237 1.41 -30.03 -15.50
C LEU A 237 0.80 -29.97 -14.10
N LEU A 238 -0.21 -30.78 -13.83
CA LEU A 238 -0.84 -30.86 -12.52
C LEU A 238 0.12 -31.37 -11.44
N TYR A 239 0.95 -32.33 -11.79
CA TYR A 239 2.05 -32.81 -10.93
C TYR A 239 3.01 -31.67 -10.56
N LEU A 240 3.46 -30.88 -11.54
CA LEU A 240 4.34 -29.75 -11.27
C LEU A 240 3.65 -28.69 -10.40
N PHE A 241 2.39 -28.37 -10.69
CA PHE A 241 1.62 -27.40 -9.88
C PHE A 241 1.50 -27.86 -8.42
N ALA A 242 1.16 -29.11 -8.20
CA ALA A 242 1.02 -29.67 -6.86
C ALA A 242 2.33 -29.60 -6.06
N PHE A 243 3.43 -30.06 -6.66
CA PHE A 243 4.71 -30.12 -5.93
C PHE A 243 5.40 -28.77 -5.80
N ILE A 244 5.39 -27.91 -6.83
CA ILE A 244 5.90 -26.54 -6.73
C ILE A 244 5.14 -25.80 -5.65
N GLY A 245 3.80 -25.89 -5.67
CA GLY A 245 2.95 -25.28 -4.66
C GLY A 245 3.31 -25.74 -3.25
N LEU A 246 3.33 -27.05 -3.00
CA LEU A 246 3.66 -27.63 -1.69
C LEU A 246 5.06 -27.22 -1.20
N PHE A 247 6.06 -27.26 -2.09
CA PHE A 247 7.46 -27.04 -1.70
C PHE A 247 7.78 -25.58 -1.44
N THR A 248 7.01 -24.66 -2.00
CA THR A 248 7.26 -23.22 -1.88
C THR A 248 6.28 -22.49 -0.97
N VAL A 249 5.19 -23.12 -0.50
CA VAL A 249 4.10 -22.44 0.23
C VAL A 249 4.56 -21.73 1.51
N CYS A 250 5.53 -22.27 2.24
CA CYS A 250 6.05 -21.65 3.46
C CYS A 250 6.92 -20.42 3.20
N ILE A 251 7.51 -20.29 2.02
CA ILE A 251 8.42 -19.18 1.69
C ILE A 251 7.68 -17.83 1.74
N PRO A 252 6.61 -17.60 0.95
CA PRO A 252 5.87 -16.35 0.99
C PRO A 252 5.20 -16.09 2.35
N LEU A 253 4.80 -17.14 3.06
CA LEU A 253 4.22 -17.01 4.40
C LEU A 253 5.22 -16.47 5.42
N ILE A 254 6.46 -16.97 5.42
CA ILE A 254 7.55 -16.48 6.28
C ILE A 254 7.89 -15.03 5.95
N GLN A 255 7.97 -14.68 4.67
CA GLN A 255 8.24 -13.31 4.22
C GLN A 255 7.09 -12.36 4.60
N LEU A 256 5.84 -12.80 4.44
CA LEU A 256 4.65 -12.06 4.89
C LEU A 256 4.73 -11.74 6.39
N ALA A 257 5.04 -12.76 7.21
CA ALA A 257 5.19 -12.58 8.65
C ALA A 257 6.34 -11.60 8.98
N ASN A 258 7.47 -11.74 8.32
CA ASN A 258 8.64 -10.88 8.53
C ASN A 258 8.33 -9.40 8.24
N VAL A 259 7.68 -9.11 7.12
CA VAL A 259 7.31 -7.75 6.72
C VAL A 259 6.17 -7.19 7.59
N SER A 260 5.15 -8.01 7.90
CA SER A 260 3.96 -7.56 8.64
C SER A 260 4.24 -7.33 10.11
N ILE A 261 4.99 -8.22 10.75
CA ILE A 261 5.27 -8.18 12.19
C ILE A 261 6.43 -7.22 12.50
N GLY A 262 7.48 -7.23 11.65
CA GLY A 262 8.70 -6.45 11.92
C GLY A 262 9.43 -6.98 13.15
N PHE A 263 9.90 -8.23 13.10
CA PHE A 263 10.64 -8.87 14.19
C PHE A 263 11.89 -8.09 14.58
N LYS A 264 12.19 -8.02 15.87
CA LYS A 264 13.45 -7.42 16.37
C LYS A 264 14.69 -8.13 15.81
N ASN A 265 14.61 -9.45 15.64
CA ASN A 265 15.65 -10.23 15.00
C ASN A 265 15.08 -11.05 13.84
N PRO A 266 15.13 -10.56 12.60
CA PRO A 266 14.61 -11.26 11.42
C PRO A 266 15.54 -12.36 10.90
N LYS A 267 16.80 -12.46 11.39
CA LYS A 267 17.81 -13.40 10.86
C LYS A 267 17.37 -14.87 10.84
N PRO A 268 16.75 -15.43 11.92
CA PRO A 268 16.30 -16.82 11.91
C PRO A 268 15.26 -17.11 10.81
N LEU A 269 14.31 -16.19 10.60
CA LEU A 269 13.29 -16.35 9.57
C LEU A 269 13.87 -16.19 8.16
N SER A 270 14.79 -15.25 7.94
CA SER A 270 15.52 -15.11 6.69
C SER A 270 16.33 -16.35 6.35
N LEU A 271 17.04 -16.92 7.33
CA LEU A 271 17.81 -18.16 7.14
C LEU A 271 16.88 -19.33 6.80
N LEU A 272 15.77 -19.47 7.53
CA LEU A 272 14.78 -20.52 7.27
C LEU A 272 14.18 -20.39 5.85
N SER A 273 13.79 -19.19 5.45
CA SER A 273 13.27 -18.92 4.10
C SER A 273 14.31 -19.24 3.01
N SER A 274 15.57 -18.86 3.21
CA SER A 274 16.67 -19.15 2.27
C SER A 274 16.93 -20.67 2.17
N PHE A 275 16.90 -21.38 3.29
CA PHE A 275 17.03 -22.82 3.33
C PHE A 275 15.91 -23.53 2.57
N LEU A 276 14.65 -23.12 2.78
CA LEU A 276 13.49 -23.69 2.07
C LEU A 276 13.58 -23.40 0.57
N THR A 277 13.99 -22.19 0.20
CA THR A 277 14.17 -21.80 -1.22
C THR A 277 15.26 -22.67 -1.88
N ALA A 278 16.40 -22.80 -1.24
CA ALA A 278 17.49 -23.65 -1.74
C ALA A 278 17.05 -25.11 -1.86
N SER A 279 16.34 -25.64 -0.86
CA SER A 279 15.82 -27.02 -0.87
C SER A 279 14.83 -27.25 -2.01
N ALA A 280 13.91 -26.30 -2.25
CA ALA A 280 12.95 -26.37 -3.35
C ALA A 280 13.66 -26.32 -4.73
N ILE A 281 14.64 -25.43 -4.90
CA ILE A 281 15.44 -25.35 -6.14
C ILE A 281 16.21 -26.63 -6.38
N ILE A 282 16.87 -27.19 -5.36
CA ILE A 282 17.61 -28.44 -5.48
C ILE A 282 16.66 -29.58 -5.87
N ALA A 283 15.49 -29.69 -5.23
CA ALA A 283 14.51 -30.72 -5.56
C ALA A 283 14.03 -30.61 -7.03
N LEU A 284 13.77 -29.39 -7.51
CA LEU A 284 13.39 -29.15 -8.91
C LEU A 284 14.51 -29.51 -9.87
N ILE A 285 15.76 -29.16 -9.57
CA ILE A 285 16.92 -29.51 -10.41
C ILE A 285 17.06 -31.02 -10.48
N LEU A 286 16.99 -31.75 -9.34
CA LEU A 286 17.09 -33.21 -9.31
C LEU A 286 15.96 -33.89 -10.10
N GLN A 287 14.74 -33.33 -10.05
CA GLN A 287 13.62 -33.77 -10.87
C GLN A 287 13.91 -33.60 -12.36
N PHE A 288 14.33 -32.39 -12.81
CA PHE A 288 14.58 -32.11 -14.23
C PHE A 288 15.78 -32.88 -14.79
N LEU A 289 16.74 -33.28 -13.94
CA LEU A 289 17.81 -34.18 -14.31
C LEU A 289 17.37 -35.66 -14.33
N GLY A 290 16.14 -35.97 -13.90
CA GLY A 290 15.65 -37.35 -13.81
C GLY A 290 16.33 -38.19 -12.74
N ILE A 291 17.03 -37.57 -11.78
CA ILE A 291 17.79 -38.24 -10.72
C ILE A 291 16.88 -38.65 -9.55
N TYR A 292 16.05 -37.68 -9.09
CA TYR A 292 15.21 -37.90 -7.92
C TYR A 292 13.85 -37.21 -8.10
N PRO A 293 12.73 -37.98 -8.09
CA PRO A 293 11.40 -37.38 -8.34
C PRO A 293 10.89 -36.59 -7.16
N LEU A 294 10.17 -35.48 -7.44
CA LEU A 294 9.53 -34.64 -6.41
C LEU A 294 8.60 -35.45 -5.51
N SER A 295 7.94 -36.45 -6.07
CA SER A 295 7.07 -37.37 -5.31
C SER A 295 7.79 -38.13 -4.19
N SER A 296 9.07 -38.41 -4.33
CA SER A 296 9.88 -39.05 -3.27
C SER A 296 10.39 -38.05 -2.23
N SER A 297 10.56 -36.79 -2.61
CA SER A 297 10.94 -35.69 -1.70
C SER A 297 9.81 -35.26 -0.77
N MET A 298 8.57 -35.68 -1.01
CA MET A 298 7.38 -35.19 -0.32
C MET A 298 7.47 -35.37 1.20
N TYR A 299 8.01 -36.49 1.70
CA TYR A 299 8.20 -36.72 3.14
C TYR A 299 9.08 -35.66 3.80
N ALA A 300 10.19 -35.31 3.15
CA ALA A 300 11.10 -34.27 3.63
C ALA A 300 10.41 -32.88 3.65
N PHE A 301 9.65 -32.56 2.60
CA PHE A 301 8.94 -31.30 2.54
C PHE A 301 7.77 -31.20 3.50
N HIS A 302 7.01 -32.27 3.76
CA HIS A 302 6.01 -32.27 4.83
C HIS A 302 6.65 -31.98 6.20
N PHE A 303 7.79 -32.64 6.49
CA PHE A 303 8.52 -32.36 7.73
C PHE A 303 9.02 -30.92 7.81
N MET A 304 9.64 -30.40 6.75
CA MET A 304 10.10 -29.02 6.67
C MET A 304 8.94 -28.02 6.82
N THR A 305 7.81 -28.28 6.20
CA THR A 305 6.61 -27.43 6.31
C THR A 305 6.11 -27.34 7.75
N ILE A 306 5.94 -28.49 8.42
CA ILE A 306 5.51 -28.52 9.84
C ILE A 306 6.53 -27.79 10.72
N CYS A 307 7.82 -28.11 10.59
CA CYS A 307 8.86 -27.44 11.38
C CYS A 307 8.85 -25.92 11.14
N SER A 308 8.71 -25.48 9.90
CA SER A 308 8.68 -24.07 9.55
C SER A 308 7.48 -23.34 10.16
N LEU A 309 6.30 -23.95 10.11
CA LEU A 309 5.08 -23.38 10.71
C LEU A 309 5.15 -23.36 12.24
N CYS A 310 5.71 -24.41 12.87
CA CYS A 310 5.94 -24.43 14.31
C CYS A 310 6.94 -23.36 14.74
N ILE A 311 8.07 -23.24 14.04
CA ILE A 311 9.08 -22.20 14.32
C ILE A 311 8.48 -20.81 14.16
N LEU A 312 7.76 -20.57 13.06
CA LEU A 312 7.10 -19.29 12.80
C LEU A 312 6.07 -18.95 13.89
N SER A 313 5.24 -19.91 14.28
CA SER A 313 4.25 -19.74 15.35
C SER A 313 4.91 -19.43 16.69
N LEU A 314 5.96 -20.17 17.07
CA LEU A 314 6.69 -19.94 18.32
C LEU A 314 7.37 -18.57 18.34
N LEU A 315 8.03 -18.17 17.25
CA LEU A 315 8.67 -16.85 17.14
C LEU A 315 7.64 -15.72 17.18
N THR A 316 6.48 -15.91 16.55
CA THR A 316 5.38 -14.93 16.57
C THR A 316 4.82 -14.76 17.98
N VAL A 317 4.58 -15.86 18.71
CA VAL A 317 4.13 -15.83 20.11
C VAL A 317 5.19 -15.17 21.01
N TYR A 318 6.45 -15.53 20.83
CA TYR A 318 7.56 -14.91 21.58
C TYR A 318 7.62 -13.40 21.39
N GLU A 319 7.53 -12.93 20.14
CA GLU A 319 7.53 -11.50 19.79
C GLU A 319 6.30 -10.77 20.36
N ALA A 320 5.13 -11.44 20.33
CA ALA A 320 3.89 -10.89 20.87
C ALA A 320 3.93 -10.70 22.39
N VAL A 321 4.55 -11.65 23.12
CA VAL A 321 4.58 -11.65 24.60
C VAL A 321 5.75 -10.84 25.14
N LYS A 322 6.97 -11.07 24.62
CA LYS A 322 8.18 -10.47 25.19
C LYS A 322 8.44 -9.06 24.67
N SER A 323 8.13 -8.78 23.41
CA SER A 323 8.38 -7.48 22.78
C SER A 323 7.16 -6.56 22.81
N ASP A 324 6.02 -7.02 23.33
CA ASP A 324 4.72 -6.33 23.33
C ASP A 324 4.28 -5.83 21.95
N ASN A 325 4.74 -6.51 20.91
CA ASN A 325 4.52 -6.12 19.51
C ASN A 325 3.05 -6.32 19.12
N LEU A 326 2.33 -5.22 18.87
CA LEU A 326 0.90 -5.24 18.52
C LEU A 326 0.63 -6.02 17.23
N GLN A 327 1.52 -5.93 16.25
CA GLN A 327 1.36 -6.63 14.97
C GLN A 327 1.56 -8.14 15.16
N ALA A 328 2.53 -8.54 15.98
CA ALA A 328 2.71 -9.93 16.36
C ALA A 328 1.46 -10.49 17.06
N LYS A 329 0.87 -9.74 18.02
CA LYS A 329 -0.38 -10.14 18.71
C LYS A 329 -1.52 -10.38 17.73
N ARG A 330 -1.66 -9.56 16.69
CA ARG A 330 -2.69 -9.73 15.65
C ARG A 330 -2.41 -10.93 14.74
N PHE A 331 -1.15 -11.32 14.58
CA PHE A 331 -0.73 -12.42 13.70
C PHE A 331 -0.79 -13.79 14.38
N VAL A 332 -0.75 -13.86 15.73
CA VAL A 332 -0.71 -15.14 16.48
C VAL A 332 -1.88 -16.06 16.12
N ILE A 333 -3.12 -15.57 16.20
CA ILE A 333 -4.29 -16.43 15.98
C ILE A 333 -4.33 -16.98 14.55
N PRO A 334 -4.18 -16.14 13.48
CA PRO A 334 -4.13 -16.65 12.11
C PRO A 334 -3.08 -17.74 11.89
N ILE A 335 -1.86 -17.54 12.38
CA ILE A 335 -0.77 -18.50 12.13
C ILE A 335 -0.94 -19.80 12.92
N VAL A 336 -1.46 -19.74 14.13
CA VAL A 336 -1.73 -20.94 14.94
C VAL A 336 -2.83 -21.80 14.30
N ILE A 337 -3.91 -21.18 13.80
CA ILE A 337 -4.98 -21.89 13.09
C ILE A 337 -4.43 -22.57 11.84
N LEU A 338 -3.63 -21.85 11.04
CA LEU A 338 -3.01 -22.40 9.83
C LEU A 338 -2.06 -23.54 10.16
N THR A 339 -1.27 -23.41 11.22
CA THR A 339 -0.37 -24.47 11.69
C THR A 339 -1.14 -25.73 12.09
N PHE A 340 -2.24 -25.56 12.81
CA PHE A 340 -3.11 -26.67 13.21
C PHE A 340 -3.77 -27.34 12.01
N ALA A 341 -4.30 -26.57 11.06
CA ALA A 341 -4.86 -27.11 9.82
C ALA A 341 -3.81 -27.90 9.01
N SER A 342 -2.56 -27.41 8.97
CA SER A 342 -1.44 -28.09 8.32
C SER A 342 -1.06 -29.40 9.00
N LEU A 343 -1.10 -29.45 10.33
CA LEU A 343 -0.86 -30.68 11.09
C LEU A 343 -1.94 -31.73 10.81
N ILE A 344 -3.21 -31.32 10.74
CA ILE A 344 -4.31 -32.20 10.39
C ILE A 344 -4.14 -32.73 8.96
N GLU A 345 -3.77 -31.86 8.01
CA GLU A 345 -3.55 -32.27 6.61
C GLU A 345 -2.44 -33.31 6.49
N VAL A 346 -1.30 -33.11 7.17
CA VAL A 346 -0.20 -34.07 7.16
C VAL A 346 -0.62 -35.36 7.87
N ALA A 347 -1.34 -35.29 8.98
CA ALA A 347 -1.91 -36.48 9.63
C ALA A 347 -2.87 -37.21 8.68
N ASN A 348 -3.75 -36.50 7.98
CA ASN A 348 -4.64 -37.09 6.97
C ASN A 348 -3.86 -37.82 5.86
N TYR A 349 -2.75 -37.23 5.40
CA TYR A 349 -1.91 -37.85 4.38
C TYR A 349 -1.35 -39.21 4.85
N TYR A 350 -0.88 -39.33 6.11
CA TYR A 350 -0.29 -40.56 6.66
C TYR A 350 -1.35 -41.56 7.12
N PHE A 351 -2.38 -41.11 7.82
CA PHE A 351 -3.41 -41.97 8.41
C PHE A 351 -4.59 -42.22 7.48
N LYS A 352 -4.72 -41.41 6.40
CA LYS A 352 -5.78 -41.53 5.38
C LYS A 352 -7.19 -41.50 5.96
N PHE A 353 -7.46 -40.56 6.87
CA PHE A 353 -8.80 -40.33 7.40
C PHE A 353 -9.80 -40.01 6.28
N THR A 354 -9.34 -39.26 5.28
CA THR A 354 -10.04 -39.02 4.02
C THR A 354 -9.08 -39.27 2.84
N TYR A 355 -9.66 -39.54 1.66
CA TYR A 355 -8.89 -39.63 0.41
C TYR A 355 -8.92 -38.34 -0.39
N GLN A 356 -9.33 -37.23 0.25
CA GLN A 356 -9.23 -35.89 -0.26
C GLN A 356 -7.99 -35.23 0.37
N PHE A 357 -6.96 -35.00 -0.43
CA PHE A 357 -5.74 -34.34 0.02
C PHE A 357 -5.82 -32.84 -0.22
N SER A 358 -5.08 -32.08 0.54
CA SER A 358 -5.03 -30.60 0.61
C SER A 358 -6.26 -29.89 1.15
N SER A 359 -7.39 -30.55 1.41
CA SER A 359 -8.64 -29.90 1.79
C SER A 359 -8.56 -29.17 3.14
N PHE A 360 -8.05 -29.83 4.18
CA PHE A 360 -7.91 -29.21 5.51
C PHE A 360 -6.94 -28.02 5.50
N PHE A 361 -5.85 -28.13 4.74
CA PHE A 361 -4.91 -27.03 4.58
C PHE A 361 -5.55 -25.86 3.86
N GLN A 362 -6.32 -26.10 2.79
CA GLN A 362 -6.99 -25.03 2.04
C GLN A 362 -8.05 -24.31 2.87
N ASP A 363 -8.81 -25.03 3.70
CA ASP A 363 -9.74 -24.43 4.66
C ASP A 363 -8.98 -23.50 5.62
N GLY A 364 -7.85 -23.96 6.15
CA GLY A 364 -6.95 -23.17 6.99
C GLY A 364 -6.40 -21.92 6.28
N VAL A 365 -6.01 -22.05 5.02
CA VAL A 365 -5.51 -20.92 4.20
C VAL A 365 -6.59 -19.88 3.97
N ILE A 366 -7.83 -20.27 3.67
CA ILE A 366 -8.94 -19.32 3.49
C ILE A 366 -9.22 -18.56 4.78
N ILE A 367 -9.30 -19.27 5.92
CA ILE A 367 -9.47 -18.63 7.23
C ILE A 367 -8.31 -17.66 7.49
N PHE A 368 -7.07 -18.09 7.23
CA PHE A 368 -5.87 -17.25 7.37
C PHE A 368 -5.95 -16.00 6.51
N ILE A 369 -6.27 -16.11 5.22
CA ILE A 369 -6.38 -14.96 4.30
C ILE A 369 -7.46 -13.98 4.76
N LEU A 370 -8.63 -14.48 5.19
CA LEU A 370 -9.70 -13.63 5.71
C LEU A 370 -9.26 -12.87 6.97
N MET A 371 -8.63 -13.55 7.93
CA MET A 371 -8.13 -12.91 9.15
C MET A 371 -7.01 -11.92 8.84
N MET A 372 -6.11 -12.24 7.91
CA MET A 372 -5.05 -11.33 7.48
C MET A 372 -5.58 -10.11 6.76
N SER A 373 -6.68 -10.24 5.99
CA SER A 373 -7.34 -9.09 5.35
C SER A 373 -7.83 -8.08 6.38
N PHE A 374 -8.41 -8.54 7.49
CA PHE A 374 -8.78 -7.68 8.63
C PHE A 374 -7.54 -7.04 9.28
N THR A 375 -6.51 -7.83 9.53
CA THR A 375 -5.26 -7.36 10.13
C THR A 375 -4.58 -6.29 9.28
N ILE A 376 -4.53 -6.48 7.96
CA ILE A 376 -4.01 -5.50 7.01
C ILE A 376 -4.87 -4.24 6.98
N GLY A 377 -6.19 -4.37 7.04
CA GLY A 377 -7.11 -3.23 7.15
C GLY A 377 -6.81 -2.35 8.36
N PHE A 378 -6.59 -2.95 9.53
CA PHE A 378 -6.15 -2.23 10.73
C PHE A 378 -4.76 -1.62 10.56
N TYR A 379 -3.82 -2.33 9.95
CA TYR A 379 -2.48 -1.83 9.68
C TYR A 379 -2.52 -0.58 8.79
N ILE A 380 -3.28 -0.59 7.70
CA ILE A 380 -3.45 0.56 6.80
C ILE A 380 -4.10 1.74 7.53
N LYS A 381 -5.10 1.48 8.39
CA LYS A 381 -5.72 2.53 9.21
C LYS A 381 -4.72 3.16 10.16
N ASP A 382 -3.98 2.34 10.93
CA ASP A 382 -2.99 2.81 11.89
C ASP A 382 -1.88 3.61 11.18
N PHE A 383 -1.44 3.14 10.02
CA PHE A 383 -0.47 3.83 9.17
C PHE A 383 -0.98 5.18 8.66
N ALA A 384 -2.23 5.25 8.18
CA ALA A 384 -2.84 6.50 7.72
C ALA A 384 -2.97 7.54 8.85
N ILE A 385 -3.28 7.11 10.08
CA ILE A 385 -3.32 7.98 11.26
C ILE A 385 -1.92 8.50 11.57
N LEU A 386 -0.91 7.62 11.63
CA LEU A 386 0.47 7.99 11.91
C LEU A 386 1.04 8.95 10.85
N ARG A 387 0.76 8.72 9.59
CA ARG A 387 1.15 9.60 8.49
C ARG A 387 0.56 11.01 8.65
N LYS A 388 -0.75 11.09 8.97
CA LYS A 388 -1.41 12.38 9.21
C LYS A 388 -0.80 13.13 10.41
N GLN A 389 -0.44 12.40 11.47
CA GLN A 389 0.25 13.00 12.63
C GLN A 389 1.64 13.51 12.25
N ASN A 390 2.41 12.74 11.47
CA ASN A 390 3.72 13.16 11.01
C ASN A 390 3.66 14.39 10.09
N GLU A 391 2.66 14.46 9.18
CA GLU A 391 2.42 15.63 8.33
C GLU A 391 2.07 16.86 9.18
N SER A 392 1.25 16.71 10.23
CA SER A 392 0.93 17.78 11.18
C SER A 392 2.15 18.26 11.96
N LEU A 393 2.96 17.32 12.47
CA LEU A 393 4.20 17.65 13.17
C LEU A 393 5.22 18.33 12.26
N ALA A 394 5.37 17.88 11.02
CA ALA A 394 6.26 18.53 10.04
C ALA A 394 5.82 19.98 9.76
N PHE A 395 4.51 20.21 9.67
CA PHE A 395 3.96 21.56 9.52
C PHE A 395 4.24 22.43 10.75
N GLU A 396 4.04 21.91 11.97
CA GLU A 396 4.36 22.65 13.21
C GLU A 396 5.85 22.98 13.32
N ILE A 397 6.74 22.04 12.97
CA ILE A 397 8.19 22.29 12.93
C ILE A 397 8.51 23.40 11.93
N GLY A 398 7.93 23.39 10.75
CA GLY A 398 8.12 24.45 9.76
C GLY A 398 7.68 25.83 10.26
N LEU A 399 6.56 25.92 10.99
CA LEU A 399 6.13 27.18 11.62
C LEU A 399 7.10 27.63 12.72
N MET A 400 7.61 26.70 13.54
CA MET A 400 8.60 27.03 14.57
C MET A 400 9.93 27.53 13.96
N GLU A 401 10.38 26.96 12.85
CA GLU A 401 11.59 27.42 12.15
C GLU A 401 11.44 28.86 11.64
N ILE A 402 10.26 29.21 11.08
CA ILE A 402 9.95 30.59 10.66
C ILE A 402 9.98 31.54 11.85
N GLN A 403 9.35 31.18 12.98
CA GLN A 403 9.35 32.00 14.19
C GLN A 403 10.76 32.22 14.77
N ILE A 404 11.60 31.18 14.76
CA ILE A 404 13.00 31.27 15.21
C ILE A 404 13.79 32.23 14.30
N ASP A 405 13.59 32.17 12.98
CA ASP A 405 14.27 33.06 12.03
C ASP A 405 13.84 34.52 12.23
N GLU A 406 12.56 34.78 12.41
CA GLU A 406 12.04 36.12 12.73
C GLU A 406 12.61 36.65 14.06
N GLN A 407 12.66 35.81 15.09
CA GLN A 407 13.22 36.18 16.38
C GLN A 407 14.71 36.47 16.31
N ARG A 408 15.45 35.70 15.48
CA ARG A 408 16.86 35.97 15.22
C ARG A 408 17.07 37.33 14.54
N LYS A 409 16.27 37.65 13.51
CA LYS A 409 16.33 38.95 12.83
C LYS A 409 16.00 40.10 13.79
N TYR A 410 15.00 39.91 14.65
CA TYR A 410 14.66 40.89 15.67
C TYR A 410 15.78 41.13 16.68
N ASN A 411 16.42 40.07 17.14
CA ASN A 411 17.59 40.15 18.06
C ASN A 411 18.79 40.85 17.39
N GLU A 412 19.04 40.57 16.11
CA GLU A 412 20.08 41.26 15.34
C GLU A 412 19.81 42.76 15.22
N LEU A 413 18.53 43.14 15.02
CA LEU A 413 18.12 44.53 14.97
C LEU A 413 18.32 45.25 16.32
N ILE A 414 17.97 44.57 17.41
CA ILE A 414 18.22 45.09 18.78
C ILE A 414 19.72 45.29 18.98
N ALA A 415 20.55 44.32 18.66
CA ALA A 415 21.99 44.42 18.81
C ALA A 415 22.59 45.59 18.02
N ARG A 416 22.15 45.80 16.77
CA ARG A 416 22.54 46.97 15.97
C ARG A 416 22.11 48.29 16.59
N ASN A 417 20.88 48.36 17.12
CA ASN A 417 20.39 49.57 17.80
C ASN A 417 21.18 49.86 19.07
N GLU A 418 21.54 48.83 19.85
CA GLU A 418 22.39 49.01 21.02
C GLU A 418 23.79 49.55 20.67
N ASP A 419 24.38 49.06 19.57
CA ASP A 419 25.68 49.57 19.09
C ASP A 419 25.60 51.03 18.63
N VAL A 420 24.50 51.42 17.95
CA VAL A 420 24.23 52.83 17.57
C VAL A 420 24.09 53.71 18.81
N LEU A 421 23.29 53.25 19.81
CA LEU A 421 23.13 53.98 21.08
C LEU A 421 24.42 54.12 21.86
N LYS A 422 25.26 53.05 21.87
CA LYS A 422 26.60 53.11 22.47
C LYS A 422 27.47 54.19 21.81
N LYS A 423 27.48 54.22 20.48
CA LYS A 423 28.23 55.21 19.70
C LYS A 423 27.73 56.62 19.98
N GLN A 424 26.40 56.82 19.96
CA GLN A 424 25.80 58.15 20.26
C GLN A 424 26.12 58.60 21.68
N ARG A 425 26.09 57.70 22.67
CA ARG A 425 26.46 58.03 24.05
C ARG A 425 27.92 58.39 24.19
N HIS A 426 28.81 57.69 23.46
CA HIS A 426 30.25 57.99 23.39
C HIS A 426 30.48 59.37 22.78
N ASP A 427 29.82 59.68 21.66
CA ASP A 427 29.98 60.96 20.95
C ASP A 427 29.42 62.11 21.80
N LEU A 428 28.26 61.90 22.46
CA LEU A 428 27.70 62.86 23.40
C LEU A 428 28.69 63.17 24.56
N HIS A 429 29.36 62.09 25.08
CA HIS A 429 30.37 62.25 26.14
C HIS A 429 31.55 63.11 25.68
N HIS A 430 32.01 62.93 24.46
CA HIS A 430 33.04 63.76 23.85
C HIS A 430 32.63 65.20 23.67
N HIS A 431 31.36 65.44 23.20
CA HIS A 431 30.83 66.78 23.07
C HIS A 431 30.76 67.47 24.45
N LEU A 432 30.34 66.77 25.51
CA LEU A 432 30.28 67.33 26.87
C LEU A 432 31.66 67.69 27.42
N ILE A 433 32.71 66.87 27.14
CA ILE A 433 34.09 67.17 27.51
C ILE A 433 34.57 68.42 26.77
N ALA A 434 34.36 68.50 25.46
CA ALA A 434 34.75 69.65 24.64
C ALA A 434 34.04 70.95 25.09
N ILE A 435 32.75 70.88 25.38
CA ILE A 435 31.97 71.99 25.96
C ILE A 435 32.57 72.48 27.29
N ARG A 436 32.97 71.53 28.17
CA ARG A 436 33.58 71.87 29.45
C ARG A 436 34.95 72.54 29.30
N GLU A 437 35.81 72.03 28.43
CA GLU A 437 37.11 72.62 28.14
C GLU A 437 37.03 73.99 27.49
N LEU A 438 36.07 74.19 26.57
CA LEU A 438 35.82 75.46 25.93
C LEU A 438 35.18 76.51 26.85
N ALA A 439 34.38 76.06 27.83
CA ALA A 439 33.82 76.93 28.88
C ALA A 439 34.89 77.54 29.81
N GLU A 440 35.99 76.82 30.02
CA GLU A 440 37.13 77.29 30.78
C GLU A 440 38.04 78.26 30.01
N ASN A 441 37.99 78.26 28.67
CA ASN A 441 38.90 79.04 27.79
C ASN A 441 38.28 80.25 27.10
N GLY A 442 37.04 80.67 27.42
CA GLY A 442 36.39 81.86 26.91
C GLY A 442 35.09 81.66 26.14
N THR A 443 34.14 82.56 26.29
CA THR A 443 32.76 82.46 25.85
C THR A 443 32.56 82.49 24.30
N GLU A 444 33.44 83.06 23.57
CA GLU A 444 33.31 83.21 22.12
C GLU A 444 33.52 81.89 21.36
N LYS A 445 34.52 81.10 21.76
CA LYS A 445 34.78 79.79 21.14
C LYS A 445 33.74 78.73 21.54
N LEU A 446 33.13 78.86 22.72
CA LEU A 446 32.04 78.01 23.15
C LEU A 446 30.78 78.23 22.32
N ASN A 447 30.44 79.50 22.05
CA ASN A 447 29.26 79.79 21.24
C ASN A 447 29.39 79.31 19.79
N ASP A 448 30.59 79.43 19.19
CA ASP A 448 30.86 78.96 17.84
C ASP A 448 30.73 77.40 17.76
N TYR A 449 31.20 76.68 18.79
CA TYR A 449 31.06 75.22 18.86
C TYR A 449 29.62 74.77 19.06
N LEU A 450 28.84 75.43 19.91
CA LEU A 450 27.41 75.17 20.12
C LEU A 450 26.58 75.48 18.86
N ASP A 451 26.90 76.53 18.11
CA ASP A 451 26.25 76.81 16.81
C ASP A 451 26.56 75.76 15.75
N THR A 452 27.78 75.23 15.75
CA THR A 452 28.19 74.14 14.86
C THR A 452 27.47 72.84 15.22
N LEU A 453 27.33 72.55 16.52
CA LEU A 453 26.62 71.38 17.04
C LEU A 453 25.12 71.44 16.73
N SER A 454 24.50 72.62 16.85
CA SER A 454 23.08 72.81 16.56
C SER A 454 22.73 72.69 15.08
N LYS A 455 23.67 73.03 14.15
CA LYS A 455 23.51 72.87 12.71
C LYS A 455 23.58 71.39 12.26
N ASN A 456 24.21 70.51 13.04
CA ASN A 456 24.34 69.08 12.76
C ASN A 456 23.23 68.21 13.37
N ILE A 457 22.27 68.77 14.12
CA ILE A 457 21.11 68.05 14.61
C ILE A 457 20.08 67.95 13.48
N PRO A 458 19.64 66.78 13.02
CA PRO A 458 18.63 66.64 11.97
C PRO A 458 17.35 67.32 12.39
N THR A 459 16.90 68.30 11.62
CA THR A 459 15.68 69.09 11.86
C THR A 459 14.43 68.22 11.68
N ALA A 460 13.58 68.28 12.68
CA ALA A 460 12.14 67.99 12.77
C ALA A 460 11.55 66.95 11.80
N HIS A 461 11.10 65.86 12.34
CA HIS A 461 10.14 64.97 11.71
C HIS A 461 8.90 65.76 11.25
N ILE A 462 8.63 65.77 9.95
CA ILE A 462 7.34 66.23 9.43
C ILE A 462 6.30 65.22 9.89
N SER A 463 5.36 65.65 10.75
CA SER A 463 4.25 64.78 11.16
C SER A 463 3.18 64.81 10.06
N TYR A 464 2.89 63.66 9.46
CA TYR A 464 1.89 63.51 8.40
C TYR A 464 0.48 63.26 8.94
N CYS A 465 0.34 62.71 10.15
CA CYS A 465 -0.93 62.44 10.82
C CYS A 465 -0.70 62.30 12.35
N GLU A 466 -1.77 62.18 13.13
CA GLU A 466 -1.70 62.01 14.57
C GLU A 466 -1.08 60.64 14.98
N ASN A 467 -1.30 59.61 14.18
CA ASN A 467 -0.76 58.30 14.43
C ASN A 467 0.77 58.26 14.23
N LYS A 468 1.50 58.10 15.32
CA LYS A 468 2.97 58.15 15.31
C LYS A 468 3.62 57.06 14.46
N ALA A 469 3.06 55.82 14.47
CA ALA A 469 3.59 54.71 13.70
C ALA A 469 3.42 54.95 12.18
N VAL A 470 2.23 55.39 11.75
CA VAL A 470 1.96 55.71 10.35
C VAL A 470 2.78 56.95 9.93
N SER A 471 2.86 57.99 10.76
CA SER A 471 3.65 59.21 10.47
C SER A 471 5.14 58.88 10.31
N ALA A 472 5.70 58.00 11.12
CA ALA A 472 7.10 57.57 11.01
C ALA A 472 7.37 56.82 9.69
N ILE A 473 6.46 55.94 9.27
CA ILE A 473 6.56 55.22 8.00
C ILE A 473 6.50 56.16 6.82
N LEU A 474 5.54 57.08 6.82
CA LEU A 474 5.45 58.08 5.76
C LEU A 474 6.66 58.99 5.69
N SER A 475 7.21 59.42 6.82
CA SER A 475 8.44 60.23 6.85
C SER A 475 9.63 59.46 6.24
N HIS A 476 9.73 58.15 6.52
CA HIS A 476 10.76 57.28 5.92
C HIS A 476 10.63 57.19 4.40
N TYR A 477 9.43 56.83 3.92
CA TYR A 477 9.19 56.67 2.48
C TYR A 477 9.18 58.01 1.71
N ALA A 478 8.73 59.10 2.32
CA ALA A 478 8.86 60.44 1.75
C ALA A 478 10.32 60.85 1.53
N GLY A 479 11.24 60.43 2.45
CA GLY A 479 12.66 60.59 2.30
C GLY A 479 13.21 59.82 1.08
N ILE A 480 12.74 58.57 0.88
CA ILE A 480 13.08 57.75 -0.29
C ILE A 480 12.54 58.38 -1.57
N CYS A 481 11.27 58.82 -1.58
CA CYS A 481 10.66 59.49 -2.74
C CYS A 481 11.43 60.71 -3.15
N LYS A 482 11.87 61.52 -2.18
CA LYS A 482 12.70 62.73 -2.46
C LYS A 482 14.06 62.34 -3.08
N GLY A 483 14.70 61.28 -2.59
CA GLY A 483 15.96 60.78 -3.14
C GLY A 483 15.82 60.24 -4.57
N GLU A 484 14.72 59.57 -4.88
CA GLU A 484 14.41 58.91 -6.16
C GLU A 484 13.64 59.85 -7.13
N GLN A 485 13.47 61.12 -6.77
CA GLN A 485 12.75 62.15 -7.55
C GLN A 485 11.32 61.72 -7.92
N ILE A 486 10.60 61.17 -6.95
CA ILE A 486 9.19 60.83 -7.06
C ILE A 486 8.36 61.97 -6.45
N GLU A 487 7.41 62.49 -7.20
CA GLU A 487 6.45 63.51 -6.69
C GLU A 487 5.52 62.82 -5.66
N PHE A 488 5.60 63.25 -4.39
CA PHE A 488 4.90 62.59 -3.28
C PHE A 488 3.90 63.54 -2.61
N HIS A 489 2.61 63.18 -2.65
CA HIS A 489 1.53 63.92 -2.00
C HIS A 489 0.86 63.04 -0.95
N ALA A 490 0.82 63.48 0.28
CA ALA A 490 0.15 62.80 1.39
C ALA A 490 -0.85 63.75 2.08
N LYS A 491 -2.09 63.31 2.19
CA LYS A 491 -3.16 63.97 2.95
C LYS A 491 -3.86 62.93 3.81
N LEU A 492 -3.49 62.82 5.09
CA LEU A 492 -3.92 61.73 5.94
C LEU A 492 -4.64 62.17 7.18
N ILE A 493 -5.73 61.51 7.47
CA ILE A 493 -6.47 61.57 8.72
C ILE A 493 -6.40 60.15 9.33
N VAL A 494 -5.43 59.93 10.23
CA VAL A 494 -5.25 58.66 10.97
C VAL A 494 -5.01 59.04 12.44
N PRO A 495 -5.97 58.80 13.33
CA PRO A 495 -5.84 59.13 14.75
C PRO A 495 -4.90 58.16 15.45
N GLU A 496 -4.34 58.56 16.61
CA GLU A 496 -3.59 57.66 17.47
C GLU A 496 -4.51 56.57 18.02
N MET A 497 -4.12 55.31 17.88
CA MET A 497 -4.91 54.15 18.32
C MET A 497 -4.48 53.69 19.71
N SER A 498 -5.45 53.35 20.56
CA SER A 498 -5.19 52.85 21.91
C SER A 498 -4.59 51.44 21.91
N GLU A 499 -4.89 50.63 20.86
CA GLU A 499 -4.37 49.26 20.73
C GLU A 499 -3.06 49.24 19.94
N THR A 500 -2.02 48.72 20.57
CA THR A 500 -0.69 48.56 19.95
C THR A 500 -0.73 47.61 18.73
N SER A 501 -1.61 46.61 18.73
CA SER A 501 -1.81 45.68 17.63
C SER A 501 -2.32 46.37 16.37
N LEU A 502 -3.28 47.30 16.52
CA LEU A 502 -3.84 48.05 15.42
C LEU A 502 -2.82 49.02 14.80
N ASN A 503 -1.99 49.67 15.63
CA ASN A 503 -0.90 50.53 15.15
C ASN A 503 0.12 49.73 14.31
N SER A 504 0.45 48.51 14.73
CA SER A 504 1.34 47.62 13.97
C SER A 504 0.71 47.17 12.66
N ASP A 505 -0.56 46.82 12.66
CA ASP A 505 -1.31 46.40 11.47
C ASP A 505 -1.48 47.56 10.46
N LEU A 506 -1.72 48.80 10.93
CA LEU A 506 -1.70 49.99 10.09
C LEU A 506 -0.30 50.20 9.46
N ALA A 507 0.75 49.99 10.24
CA ALA A 507 2.11 50.08 9.74
C ALA A 507 2.38 49.07 8.59
N ILE A 508 1.84 47.85 8.68
CA ILE A 508 1.89 46.85 7.61
C ILE A 508 1.16 47.30 6.35
N ILE A 509 -0.04 47.89 6.49
CA ILE A 509 -0.82 48.38 5.36
C ILE A 509 -0.06 49.52 4.64
N PHE A 510 0.29 50.58 5.36
CA PHE A 510 0.95 51.73 4.76
C PHE A 510 2.33 51.39 4.19
N GLY A 511 3.10 50.55 4.90
CA GLY A 511 4.40 50.09 4.44
C GLY A 511 4.33 49.30 3.12
N ASN A 512 3.48 48.28 3.04
CA ASN A 512 3.33 47.48 1.81
C ASN A 512 2.77 48.31 0.64
N LEU A 513 1.84 49.22 0.86
CA LEU A 513 1.32 50.06 -0.18
C LEU A 513 2.39 51.02 -0.73
N LEU A 514 3.12 51.72 0.16
CA LEU A 514 4.18 52.65 -0.23
C LEU A 514 5.36 51.95 -0.91
N GLU A 515 5.78 50.80 -0.39
CA GLU A 515 6.86 50.01 -1.03
C GLU A 515 6.48 49.58 -2.45
N ASN A 516 5.27 49.06 -2.65
CA ASN A 516 4.78 48.67 -3.97
C ASN A 516 4.68 49.88 -4.92
N ALA A 517 4.21 51.01 -4.43
CA ALA A 517 4.08 52.25 -5.23
C ALA A 517 5.44 52.80 -5.68
N ILE A 518 6.43 52.83 -4.79
CA ILE A 518 7.81 53.25 -5.12
C ILE A 518 8.42 52.30 -6.15
N GLU A 519 8.29 50.99 -5.93
CA GLU A 519 8.79 49.98 -6.88
C GLU A 519 8.17 50.12 -8.28
N ALA A 520 6.89 50.45 -8.37
CA ALA A 520 6.22 50.69 -9.64
C ALA A 520 6.71 51.98 -10.31
N CYS A 521 6.86 53.05 -9.54
CA CYS A 521 7.37 54.34 -10.03
C CYS A 521 8.83 54.23 -10.55
N LEU A 522 9.65 53.41 -9.92
CA LEU A 522 11.07 53.21 -10.36
C LEU A 522 11.21 52.55 -11.74
N LYS A 523 10.17 51.93 -12.27
CA LYS A 523 10.14 51.28 -13.59
C LYS A 523 9.79 52.24 -14.74
N ILE A 524 9.39 53.48 -14.43
CA ILE A 524 9.02 54.48 -15.43
C ILE A 524 9.97 55.68 -15.40
N ASP A 525 9.85 56.53 -16.44
CA ASP A 525 10.63 57.76 -16.58
C ASP A 525 10.39 58.71 -15.37
N GLN A 526 11.43 59.36 -14.95
CA GLN A 526 11.52 60.18 -13.75
C GLN A 526 10.45 61.31 -13.70
N GLU A 527 10.20 61.94 -14.84
CA GLU A 527 9.23 63.06 -14.99
C GLU A 527 7.77 62.61 -14.80
N LYS A 528 7.51 61.31 -14.83
CA LYS A 528 6.15 60.73 -14.72
C LYS A 528 5.88 60.07 -13.36
N ARG A 529 6.85 60.09 -12.44
CA ARG A 529 6.79 59.42 -11.15
C ARG A 529 5.92 60.21 -10.18
N LEU A 530 4.78 59.64 -9.80
CA LEU A 530 3.82 60.29 -8.90
C LEU A 530 3.24 59.25 -7.95
N ILE A 531 3.19 59.62 -6.66
CA ILE A 531 2.46 58.88 -5.62
C ILE A 531 1.58 59.83 -4.87
N ARG A 532 0.27 59.55 -4.82
CA ARG A 532 -0.72 60.28 -4.02
C ARG A 532 -1.33 59.33 -3.02
N ILE A 533 -1.26 59.64 -1.75
CA ILE A 533 -1.91 58.88 -0.70
C ILE A 533 -2.83 59.78 0.11
N SER A 534 -4.04 59.30 0.33
CA SER A 534 -5.01 59.98 1.17
C SER A 534 -5.71 58.99 2.10
N SER A 535 -6.12 59.48 3.26
CA SER A 535 -7.00 58.72 4.14
C SER A 535 -8.07 59.62 4.71
N ASP A 536 -9.23 59.02 4.96
CA ASP A 536 -10.37 59.68 5.59
C ASP A 536 -11.07 58.69 6.54
N ILE A 537 -11.84 59.24 7.49
CA ILE A 537 -12.64 58.45 8.42
C ILE A 537 -14.09 58.72 8.16
N SER A 538 -14.84 57.66 7.84
CA SER A 538 -16.30 57.75 7.71
C SER A 538 -16.94 56.82 8.73
N TYR A 539 -17.63 57.37 9.71
CA TYR A 539 -18.15 56.69 10.89
C TYR A 539 -17.02 55.99 11.69
N ASP A 540 -16.99 54.68 11.72
CA ASP A 540 -15.96 53.84 12.36
C ASP A 540 -15.02 53.16 11.38
N MET A 541 -15.03 53.56 10.10
CA MET A 541 -14.23 52.99 9.03
C MET A 541 -13.13 53.98 8.62
N LEU A 542 -11.88 53.50 8.66
CA LEU A 542 -10.74 54.15 8.03
C LEU A 542 -10.73 53.74 6.56
N ILE A 543 -10.68 54.71 5.67
CA ILE A 543 -10.56 54.53 4.23
C ILE A 543 -9.21 55.09 3.81
N VAL A 544 -8.38 54.29 3.19
CA VAL A 544 -7.07 54.66 2.65
C VAL A 544 -7.10 54.48 1.15
N THR A 545 -6.76 55.51 0.40
CA THR A 545 -6.62 55.43 -1.06
C THR A 545 -5.22 55.87 -1.45
N MET A 546 -4.64 55.14 -2.40
CA MET A 546 -3.33 55.47 -2.95
C MET A 546 -3.33 55.24 -4.46
N ASP A 547 -2.91 56.26 -5.18
CA ASP A 547 -2.71 56.25 -6.61
C ASP A 547 -1.22 56.41 -6.91
N ASN A 548 -0.66 55.51 -7.71
CA ASN A 548 0.70 55.66 -8.18
C ASN A 548 0.82 55.41 -9.68
N SER A 549 1.75 56.13 -10.30
CA SER A 549 2.12 55.88 -11.69
C SER A 549 2.87 54.54 -11.81
N TYR A 550 2.71 53.84 -12.95
CA TYR A 550 3.33 52.56 -13.22
C TYR A 550 3.48 52.32 -14.74
N ASP A 551 4.14 51.23 -15.15
CA ASP A 551 4.46 50.93 -16.56
C ASP A 551 3.32 50.29 -17.36
N GLY A 552 2.12 50.16 -16.81
CA GLY A 552 0.96 49.53 -17.43
C GLY A 552 0.98 48.00 -17.40
N ASN A 553 2.05 47.37 -16.88
CA ASN A 553 2.20 45.93 -16.86
C ASN A 553 1.93 45.37 -15.46
N PHE A 554 0.89 44.53 -15.34
CA PHE A 554 0.64 43.73 -14.17
C PHE A 554 0.18 42.32 -14.57
N LEU A 555 0.59 41.31 -13.80
CA LEU A 555 0.14 39.94 -13.99
C LEU A 555 -0.98 39.61 -13.00
N SER A 556 -2.14 39.25 -13.52
CA SER A 556 -3.23 38.71 -12.69
C SER A 556 -3.66 37.32 -13.18
N VAL A 557 -3.85 36.40 -12.27
CA VAL A 557 -4.38 35.05 -12.54
C VAL A 557 -5.58 34.87 -11.60
N ASP A 558 -6.73 34.54 -12.15
CA ASP A 558 -7.99 34.35 -11.41
C ASP A 558 -8.35 35.56 -10.48
N GLY A 559 -8.09 36.80 -10.95
CA GLY A 559 -8.38 38.02 -10.19
C GLY A 559 -7.41 38.30 -9.03
N ARG A 560 -6.26 37.60 -8.95
CA ARG A 560 -5.21 37.81 -7.96
C ARG A 560 -3.95 38.35 -8.64
N PHE A 561 -3.34 39.36 -8.04
CA PHE A 561 -2.10 39.94 -8.54
C PHE A 561 -0.89 39.00 -8.24
N CYS A 562 -0.11 38.70 -9.26
CA CYS A 562 1.11 37.89 -9.15
C CYS A 562 2.34 38.79 -8.96
N SER A 563 3.31 38.28 -8.21
CA SER A 563 4.60 38.93 -8.03
C SER A 563 5.42 38.86 -9.34
N THR A 564 5.98 40.00 -9.76
CA THR A 564 6.94 40.06 -10.87
C THR A 564 8.34 39.61 -10.47
N LYS A 565 8.61 39.42 -9.17
CA LYS A 565 9.94 39.05 -8.62
C LYS A 565 10.12 37.57 -8.31
N ARG A 566 9.03 36.81 -8.08
CA ARG A 566 9.07 35.38 -7.70
C ARG A 566 7.93 34.63 -8.40
N HIS A 567 8.13 33.37 -8.72
CA HIS A 567 7.04 32.49 -9.16
C HIS A 567 6.03 32.31 -8.00
N GLY A 568 4.90 33.04 -8.03
CA GLY A 568 3.83 32.97 -7.04
C GLY A 568 3.05 34.27 -6.85
N PHE A 569 2.06 34.23 -5.95
CA PHE A 569 1.22 35.42 -5.63
C PHE A 569 2.02 36.48 -4.86
N GLY A 570 1.78 37.76 -5.14
CA GLY A 570 2.40 38.88 -4.45
C GLY A 570 2.05 38.89 -2.96
N ILE A 571 3.06 38.79 -2.08
CA ILE A 571 2.86 38.70 -0.62
C ILE A 571 2.37 40.05 -0.07
N GLY A 572 2.86 41.19 -0.60
CA GLY A 572 2.55 42.53 -0.08
C GLY A 572 1.06 42.87 -0.18
N LEU A 573 0.45 42.76 -1.36
CA LEU A 573 -0.98 43.10 -1.54
C LEU A 573 -1.91 42.10 -0.84
N SER A 574 -1.53 40.83 -0.78
CA SER A 574 -2.26 39.81 -0.03
C SER A 574 -2.20 40.03 1.48
N SER A 575 -1.10 40.57 2.00
CA SER A 575 -0.95 40.99 3.40
C SER A 575 -1.88 42.17 3.71
N VAL A 576 -1.93 43.19 2.86
CA VAL A 576 -2.85 44.32 3.00
C VAL A 576 -4.30 43.86 3.06
N GLN A 577 -4.70 42.96 2.14
CA GLN A 577 -6.05 42.43 2.12
C GLN A 577 -6.36 41.56 3.35
N SER A 578 -5.40 40.75 3.81
CA SER A 578 -5.55 39.92 5.01
C SER A 578 -5.74 40.77 6.26
N VAL A 579 -4.94 41.86 6.40
CA VAL A 579 -5.06 42.79 7.52
C VAL A 579 -6.39 43.55 7.47
N ALA A 580 -6.80 44.06 6.31
CA ALA A 580 -8.08 44.75 6.17
C ALA A 580 -9.26 43.85 6.59
N ARG A 581 -9.26 42.59 6.16
CA ARG A 581 -10.30 41.60 6.53
C ARG A 581 -10.30 41.25 8.01
N LYS A 582 -9.16 41.25 8.70
CA LYS A 582 -9.06 41.06 10.14
C LYS A 582 -9.90 42.10 10.90
N TYR A 583 -10.06 43.31 10.33
CA TYR A 583 -10.83 44.40 10.87
C TYR A 583 -12.13 44.68 10.09
N TYR A 584 -12.79 43.60 9.61
CA TYR A 584 -14.09 43.66 8.92
C TYR A 584 -14.14 44.58 7.68
N GLY A 585 -12.99 44.76 7.03
CA GLY A 585 -12.82 45.53 5.81
C GLY A 585 -12.40 44.68 4.62
N ASP A 586 -11.97 45.31 3.55
CA ASP A 586 -11.34 44.69 2.39
C ASP A 586 -10.40 45.66 1.68
N ALA A 587 -9.63 45.17 0.73
CA ALA A 587 -8.78 45.99 -0.13
C ALA A 587 -9.05 45.65 -1.59
N LYS A 588 -9.16 46.70 -2.42
CA LYS A 588 -9.35 46.62 -3.87
C LYS A 588 -8.17 47.28 -4.56
N PHE A 589 -7.70 46.64 -5.61
CA PHE A 589 -6.58 47.08 -6.44
C PHE A 589 -7.06 47.09 -7.88
N GLU A 590 -6.86 48.17 -8.62
CA GLU A 590 -7.33 48.28 -10.00
C GLU A 590 -6.45 49.27 -10.81
N ASP A 591 -6.45 49.09 -12.12
CA ASP A 591 -5.94 50.10 -13.05
C ASP A 591 -7.06 51.06 -13.37
N LYS A 592 -6.82 52.31 -13.16
CA LYS A 592 -7.78 53.36 -13.46
C LYS A 592 -7.08 54.62 -13.95
N ASP A 593 -7.49 55.10 -15.13
CA ASP A 593 -6.99 56.32 -15.75
C ASP A 593 -5.45 56.36 -15.91
N GLY A 594 -4.79 55.19 -16.06
CA GLY A 594 -3.34 55.08 -16.21
C GLY A 594 -2.56 55.12 -14.90
N TYR A 595 -3.23 55.02 -13.77
CA TYR A 595 -2.65 54.90 -12.43
C TYR A 595 -3.04 53.56 -11.80
N PHE A 596 -2.14 52.98 -11.03
CA PHE A 596 -2.48 51.84 -10.16
C PHE A 596 -3.13 52.40 -8.90
N GLN A 597 -4.42 52.13 -8.73
CA GLN A 597 -5.21 52.56 -7.59
C GLN A 597 -5.35 51.46 -6.57
N SER A 598 -4.99 51.76 -5.32
CA SER A 598 -5.21 50.91 -4.16
C SER A 598 -6.23 51.56 -3.23
N SER A 599 -7.30 50.85 -2.91
CA SER A 599 -8.32 51.30 -1.98
C SER A 599 -8.48 50.30 -0.86
N VAL A 600 -8.27 50.71 0.37
CA VAL A 600 -8.36 49.87 1.57
C VAL A 600 -9.39 50.52 2.50
N TYR A 601 -10.31 49.74 3.03
CA TYR A 601 -11.19 50.16 4.10
C TYR A 601 -11.15 49.14 5.23
N MET A 602 -11.19 49.61 6.46
CA MET A 602 -11.16 48.77 7.66
C MET A 602 -11.83 49.48 8.84
N ARG A 603 -12.38 48.69 9.75
CA ARG A 603 -12.99 49.19 10.96
C ARG A 603 -11.93 49.52 12.00
N ILE A 604 -11.94 50.73 12.56
CA ILE A 604 -10.95 51.17 13.57
C ILE A 604 -11.55 51.32 14.97
N GLY A 605 -12.83 50.94 15.17
CA GLY A 605 -13.56 51.19 16.42
C GLY A 605 -14.03 52.61 16.55
N SER A 606 -14.95 52.89 17.47
CA SER A 606 -15.35 54.27 17.80
C SER A 606 -14.17 55.01 18.44
N VAL A 607 -13.69 56.06 17.79
CA VAL A 607 -12.68 57.01 18.29
C VAL A 607 -13.21 57.72 19.51
#